data_f72242c11f6d72da6c6c01601f3c9d46
#
_entry.id   f72242c11f6d72da6c6c01601f3c9d46
#
_cell.length_a   1.000
_cell.length_b   1.000
_cell.length_c   1.000
_cell.angle_alpha   90.00
_cell.angle_beta   90.00
_cell.angle_gamma   90.00
#
_symmetry.space_group_name_H-M   'P 1'
#
loop_
_entity.id
_entity.type
_entity.pdbx_description
1 polymer ?
#
loop_
_entity_poly.entity_id
_entity_poly.type
_entity_poly.pdbx_seq_one_letter_code
_entity_poly.pdbx_strand_id
1 'polypeptide(L)'
;MRMRKKTGYLLLTLLLLLVPVSAWADGTAVDDQAGLFSQEEEQKLTDRIEELTADWNMDFVVVTTEDAEGKTSEEYADDYYDYNGYADDGALYLIDLDNGSVWISTAGKMIRYLTDARIDAVIDAGYDNLKAKNYADGILEMLNETESYLEDGIPSDQYNYDTETGKISRYRSITVYEAIGAAVIALLCGGGFAAAVLGSYRLKKKTYRYPYESQAKVHFTRRDDQFLHRSITQRRIPRDPPSGGGGGGGSRSSTHTSSSGTSHGGGGRSL
;
A
#
# COMPACT_ATOMS: atom_id res chain seq x y z
N MET A 1 -22.85 40.24 9.23
CA MET A 1 -21.74 40.24 8.24
C MET A 1 -20.44 39.63 8.76
N ARG A 2 -20.23 39.43 10.07
CA ARG A 2 -19.00 38.86 10.67
C ARG A 2 -18.87 37.30 10.58
N MET A 3 -19.98 36.56 10.47
CA MET A 3 -19.97 35.09 10.43
C MET A 3 -19.47 34.51 9.07
N ARG A 4 -19.79 35.17 7.96
CA ARG A 4 -19.38 34.71 6.61
C ARG A 4 -17.85 34.74 6.38
N LYS A 5 -17.13 35.65 7.08
CA LYS A 5 -15.66 35.72 6.99
C LYS A 5 -14.99 34.59 7.76
N LYS A 6 -15.55 34.14 8.90
CA LYS A 6 -14.99 33.05 9.72
C LYS A 6 -15.14 31.69 9.04
N THR A 7 -16.26 31.45 8.33
CA THR A 7 -16.44 30.22 7.51
C THR A 7 -15.52 30.18 6.31
N GLY A 8 -15.19 31.32 5.69
CA GLY A 8 -14.22 31.39 4.60
C GLY A 8 -12.79 31.06 5.04
N TYR A 9 -12.38 31.51 6.22
CA TYR A 9 -11.06 31.16 6.79
C TYR A 9 -10.97 29.68 7.19
N LEU A 10 -12.05 29.09 7.73
CA LEU A 10 -12.09 27.67 8.08
C LEU A 10 -12.01 26.77 6.84
N LEU A 11 -12.66 27.16 5.74
CA LEU A 11 -12.57 26.46 4.46
C LEU A 11 -11.19 26.59 3.80
N LEU A 12 -10.57 27.77 3.92
CA LEU A 12 -9.21 28.02 3.40
C LEU A 12 -8.16 27.23 4.20
N THR A 13 -8.29 27.17 5.54
CA THR A 13 -7.37 26.36 6.37
C THR A 13 -7.57 24.87 6.15
N LEU A 14 -8.80 24.40 5.90
CA LEU A 14 -9.07 23.00 5.54
C LEU A 14 -8.50 22.65 4.16
N LEU A 15 -8.55 23.58 3.19
CA LEU A 15 -7.96 23.40 1.86
C LEU A 15 -6.42 23.38 1.91
N LEU A 16 -5.81 24.16 2.81
CA LEU A 16 -4.35 24.16 3.00
C LEU A 16 -3.83 22.89 3.67
N LEU A 17 -4.67 22.19 4.46
CA LEU A 17 -4.34 20.90 5.08
C LEU A 17 -4.43 19.71 4.10
N LEU A 18 -4.97 19.94 2.89
CA LEU A 18 -5.07 18.94 1.82
C LEU A 18 -3.91 19.02 0.81
N VAL A 19 -2.97 19.94 1.00
CA VAL A 19 -1.73 19.93 0.18
C VAL A 19 -0.89 18.76 0.67
N PRO A 20 -0.64 17.72 -0.15
CA PRO A 20 0.30 16.68 0.22
C PRO A 20 1.67 17.36 0.43
N VAL A 21 2.15 17.35 1.65
CA VAL A 21 3.56 17.65 1.92
C VAL A 21 4.29 16.43 1.38
N SER A 22 4.85 16.54 0.19
CA SER A 22 5.82 15.56 -0.29
C SER A 22 6.96 15.59 0.72
N ALA A 23 7.06 14.56 1.56
CA ALA A 23 8.24 14.32 2.35
C ALA A 23 9.34 14.01 1.33
N TRP A 24 10.30 14.92 1.20
CA TRP A 24 11.51 14.66 0.44
C TRP A 24 12.28 13.66 1.29
N ALA A 25 12.59 12.50 0.72
CA ALA A 25 13.48 11.56 1.36
C ALA A 25 14.81 12.26 1.63
N ASP A 26 15.35 12.09 2.83
CA ASP A 26 16.64 12.66 3.24
C ASP A 26 17.81 11.84 2.66
N GLY A 27 17.50 10.72 1.97
CA GLY A 27 18.44 9.79 1.37
C GLY A 27 18.96 10.27 0.00
N THR A 28 20.22 9.97 -0.30
CA THR A 28 20.82 10.23 -1.63
C THR A 28 20.27 9.22 -2.65
N ALA A 29 19.95 9.70 -3.86
CA ALA A 29 19.45 8.82 -4.95
C ALA A 29 20.52 7.82 -5.42
N VAL A 30 21.81 8.23 -5.39
CA VAL A 30 22.96 7.38 -5.73
C VAL A 30 23.97 7.46 -4.59
N ASP A 31 24.37 6.31 -4.04
CA ASP A 31 25.42 6.18 -3.03
C ASP A 31 26.48 5.20 -3.54
N ASP A 32 27.51 5.76 -4.17
CA ASP A 32 28.61 4.99 -4.78
C ASP A 32 29.75 4.76 -3.79
N GLN A 33 29.54 3.90 -2.80
CA GLN A 33 30.55 3.60 -1.76
C GLN A 33 31.74 2.81 -2.34
N ALA A 34 31.52 2.02 -3.40
CA ALA A 34 32.57 1.26 -4.05
C ALA A 34 33.36 2.07 -5.10
N GLY A 35 32.95 3.31 -5.40
CA GLY A 35 33.63 4.17 -6.37
C GLY A 35 33.60 3.62 -7.80
N LEU A 36 32.50 3.04 -8.21
CA LEU A 36 32.33 2.40 -9.51
C LEU A 36 31.94 3.38 -10.62
N PHE A 37 31.43 4.55 -10.25
CA PHE A 37 30.91 5.54 -11.18
C PHE A 37 31.87 6.73 -11.30
N SER A 38 32.04 7.23 -12.51
CA SER A 38 32.59 8.55 -12.71
C SER A 38 31.56 9.62 -12.30
N GLN A 39 32.01 10.85 -12.05
CA GLN A 39 31.12 11.95 -11.69
C GLN A 39 30.03 12.20 -12.77
N GLU A 40 30.34 11.99 -14.05
CA GLU A 40 29.38 12.14 -15.14
C GLU A 40 28.33 11.04 -15.13
N GLU A 41 28.72 9.81 -14.81
CA GLU A 41 27.83 8.65 -14.69
C GLU A 41 26.92 8.79 -13.47
N GLU A 42 27.47 9.20 -12.33
CA GLU A 42 26.71 9.44 -11.12
C GLU A 42 25.63 10.52 -11.34
N GLN A 43 25.99 11.63 -12.01
CA GLN A 43 25.02 12.67 -12.36
C GLN A 43 23.94 12.14 -13.30
N LYS A 44 24.30 11.36 -14.31
CA LYS A 44 23.35 10.77 -15.27
C LYS A 44 22.37 9.79 -14.58
N LEU A 45 22.86 9.01 -13.63
CA LEU A 45 22.03 8.13 -12.80
C LEU A 45 21.09 8.94 -11.90
N THR A 46 21.61 9.97 -11.25
CA THR A 46 20.83 10.86 -10.39
C THR A 46 19.71 11.54 -11.17
N ASP A 47 20.02 12.14 -12.33
CA ASP A 47 19.02 12.79 -13.19
C ASP A 47 17.91 11.81 -13.60
N ARG A 48 18.29 10.57 -13.94
CA ARG A 48 17.33 9.54 -14.32
C ARG A 48 16.45 9.10 -13.15
N ILE A 49 17.02 8.96 -11.98
CA ILE A 49 16.29 8.60 -10.75
C ILE A 49 15.31 9.71 -10.35
N GLU A 50 15.75 10.98 -10.43
CA GLU A 50 14.88 12.12 -10.13
C GLU A 50 13.66 12.17 -11.07
N GLU A 51 13.85 11.89 -12.37
CA GLU A 51 12.77 11.78 -13.34
C GLU A 51 11.78 10.69 -12.95
N LEU A 52 12.25 9.47 -12.67
CA LEU A 52 11.41 8.36 -12.27
C LEU A 52 10.67 8.63 -10.96
N THR A 53 11.36 9.20 -9.98
CA THR A 53 10.76 9.57 -8.67
C THR A 53 9.65 10.60 -8.85
N ALA A 54 9.86 11.59 -9.72
CA ALA A 54 8.86 12.62 -9.99
C ALA A 54 7.63 12.05 -10.72
N ASP A 55 7.82 11.16 -11.68
CA ASP A 55 6.73 10.61 -12.49
C ASP A 55 5.90 9.57 -11.72
N TRP A 56 6.54 8.76 -10.89
CA TRP A 56 5.88 7.64 -10.22
C TRP A 56 5.59 7.88 -8.74
N ASN A 57 6.15 8.93 -8.14
CA ASN A 57 6.04 9.23 -6.70
C ASN A 57 6.40 8.02 -5.83
N MET A 58 7.51 7.39 -6.18
CA MET A 58 8.17 6.27 -5.50
C MET A 58 9.67 6.55 -5.50
N ASP A 59 10.38 6.06 -4.49
CA ASP A 59 11.83 6.26 -4.43
C ASP A 59 12.59 5.17 -5.22
N PHE A 60 13.59 5.63 -5.96
CA PHE A 60 14.55 4.77 -6.66
C PHE A 60 15.93 5.09 -6.11
N VAL A 61 16.67 4.06 -5.73
CA VAL A 61 17.96 4.20 -5.06
C VAL A 61 18.97 3.29 -5.70
N VAL A 62 20.16 3.80 -5.93
CA VAL A 62 21.31 3.00 -6.42
C VAL A 62 22.39 3.02 -5.37
N VAL A 63 22.83 1.85 -4.96
CA VAL A 63 23.91 1.68 -3.96
C VAL A 63 24.98 0.75 -4.53
N THR A 64 26.22 1.12 -4.31
CA THR A 64 27.37 0.23 -4.59
C THR A 64 28.15 0.04 -3.30
N THR A 65 28.63 -1.17 -3.02
CA THR A 65 29.45 -1.45 -1.84
C THR A 65 30.56 -2.47 -2.11
N GLU A 66 31.69 -2.31 -1.42
CA GLU A 66 32.75 -3.32 -1.31
C GLU A 66 32.74 -4.05 0.06
N ASP A 67 31.85 -3.65 0.96
CA ASP A 67 31.69 -4.22 2.31
C ASP A 67 30.20 -4.26 2.69
N ALA A 68 29.61 -5.42 2.60
CA ALA A 68 28.23 -5.68 3.01
C ALA A 68 28.07 -5.91 4.52
N GLU A 69 29.08 -5.56 5.33
CA GLU A 69 29.07 -5.69 6.80
C GLU A 69 28.82 -7.14 7.28
N GLY A 70 29.17 -8.11 6.44
CA GLY A 70 28.94 -9.54 6.71
C GLY A 70 27.48 -9.98 6.52
N LYS A 71 26.65 -9.14 5.94
CA LYS A 71 25.27 -9.44 5.55
C LYS A 71 25.22 -10.07 4.16
N THR A 72 24.12 -10.72 3.85
CA THR A 72 23.78 -11.06 2.46
C THR A 72 23.42 -9.80 1.69
N SER A 73 23.48 -9.83 0.36
CA SER A 73 23.08 -8.67 -0.47
C SER A 73 21.60 -8.30 -0.26
N GLU A 74 20.74 -9.28 0.04
CA GLU A 74 19.35 -9.10 0.41
C GLU A 74 19.24 -8.29 1.72
N GLU A 75 19.84 -8.80 2.80
CA GLU A 75 19.80 -8.15 4.11
C GLU A 75 20.40 -6.73 4.07
N TYR A 76 21.51 -6.56 3.32
CA TYR A 76 22.13 -5.25 3.18
C TYR A 76 21.24 -4.25 2.44
N ALA A 77 20.66 -4.65 1.31
CA ALA A 77 19.80 -3.80 0.50
C ALA A 77 18.53 -3.37 1.25
N ASP A 78 17.90 -4.31 1.97
CA ASP A 78 16.69 -4.04 2.74
C ASP A 78 16.98 -3.11 3.93
N ASP A 79 18.02 -3.42 4.71
CA ASP A 79 18.42 -2.57 5.83
C ASP A 79 18.82 -1.16 5.35
N TYR A 80 19.52 -1.08 4.20
CA TYR A 80 19.88 0.22 3.62
C TYR A 80 18.65 1.04 3.29
N TYR A 81 17.65 0.44 2.63
CA TYR A 81 16.42 1.12 2.28
C TYR A 81 15.64 1.58 3.53
N ASP A 82 15.52 0.70 4.52
CA ASP A 82 14.70 0.95 5.70
C ASP A 82 15.30 2.02 6.64
N TYR A 83 16.62 2.09 6.76
CA TYR A 83 17.27 2.96 7.75
C TYR A 83 17.76 4.31 7.20
N ASN A 84 17.70 4.55 5.89
CA ASN A 84 18.16 5.81 5.28
C ASN A 84 17.03 6.79 4.92
N GLY A 85 15.81 6.56 5.40
CA GLY A 85 14.71 7.53 5.35
C GLY A 85 14.01 7.65 4.01
N TYR A 86 14.06 6.62 3.17
CA TYR A 86 13.32 6.56 1.91
C TYR A 86 11.82 6.36 2.13
N ALA A 87 11.03 6.61 1.07
CA ALA A 87 9.58 6.46 1.12
C ALA A 87 9.17 4.98 1.28
N ASP A 88 7.93 4.76 1.78
CA ASP A 88 7.38 3.41 1.96
C ASP A 88 7.27 2.61 0.64
N ASP A 89 7.25 3.30 -0.50
CA ASP A 89 7.09 2.73 -1.84
C ASP A 89 8.35 3.00 -2.67
N GLY A 90 9.04 1.97 -3.15
CA GLY A 90 10.21 2.17 -4.02
C GLY A 90 11.04 0.91 -4.28
N ALA A 91 12.22 1.12 -4.90
CA ALA A 91 13.18 0.09 -5.20
C ALA A 91 14.62 0.56 -4.97
N LEU A 92 15.47 -0.34 -4.47
CA LEU A 92 16.91 -0.16 -4.35
C LEU A 92 17.63 -1.16 -5.25
N TYR A 93 18.58 -0.64 -6.01
CA TYR A 93 19.47 -1.40 -6.91
C TYR A 93 20.87 -1.45 -6.29
N LEU A 94 21.26 -2.60 -5.82
CA LEU A 94 22.55 -2.81 -5.16
C LEU A 94 23.54 -3.50 -6.11
N ILE A 95 24.75 -2.93 -6.21
CA ILE A 95 25.94 -3.64 -6.72
C ILE A 95 26.80 -3.96 -5.51
N ASP A 96 26.83 -5.22 -5.14
CA ASP A 96 27.54 -5.73 -3.97
C ASP A 96 28.78 -6.49 -4.44
N LEU A 97 29.94 -5.84 -4.35
CA LEU A 97 31.22 -6.44 -4.73
C LEU A 97 31.77 -7.38 -3.65
N ASP A 98 31.35 -7.24 -2.40
CA ASP A 98 31.74 -8.13 -1.32
C ASP A 98 31.17 -9.54 -1.53
N ASN A 99 29.86 -9.61 -1.79
CA ASN A 99 29.20 -10.88 -2.12
C ASN A 99 29.26 -11.23 -3.63
N GLY A 100 29.80 -10.32 -4.47
CA GLY A 100 29.89 -10.50 -5.92
C GLY A 100 28.54 -10.67 -6.59
N SER A 101 27.58 -9.83 -6.26
CA SER A 101 26.21 -9.93 -6.77
C SER A 101 25.58 -8.56 -7.07
N VAL A 102 24.57 -8.58 -7.92
CA VAL A 102 23.58 -7.50 -8.07
C VAL A 102 22.30 -7.93 -7.40
N TRP A 103 21.67 -7.00 -6.65
CA TRP A 103 20.41 -7.24 -5.96
C TRP A 103 19.43 -6.09 -6.17
N ILE A 104 18.15 -6.40 -6.32
CA ILE A 104 17.07 -5.42 -6.29
C ILE A 104 16.21 -5.72 -5.08
N SER A 105 16.10 -4.75 -4.17
CA SER A 105 15.11 -4.76 -3.10
C SER A 105 13.92 -3.88 -3.49
N THR A 106 12.70 -4.33 -3.18
CA THR A 106 11.47 -3.59 -3.47
C THR A 106 10.63 -3.42 -2.22
N ALA A 107 10.04 -2.23 -2.04
CA ALA A 107 9.21 -1.89 -0.91
C ALA A 107 7.81 -1.42 -1.34
N GLY A 108 6.82 -1.64 -0.51
CA GLY A 108 5.46 -1.13 -0.67
C GLY A 108 4.79 -1.51 -1.97
N LYS A 109 4.39 -0.52 -2.77
CA LYS A 109 3.71 -0.74 -4.05
C LYS A 109 4.61 -1.39 -5.10
N MET A 110 5.92 -1.11 -5.05
CA MET A 110 6.88 -1.64 -6.01
C MET A 110 6.88 -3.17 -6.03
N ILE A 111 6.71 -3.83 -4.87
CA ILE A 111 6.59 -5.29 -4.77
C ILE A 111 5.55 -5.87 -5.74
N ARG A 112 4.50 -5.12 -6.07
CA ARG A 112 3.42 -5.57 -6.95
C ARG A 112 3.69 -5.28 -8.42
N TYR A 113 4.42 -4.21 -8.71
CA TYR A 113 4.85 -3.87 -10.06
C TYR A 113 5.96 -4.80 -10.52
N LEU A 114 6.99 -4.97 -9.67
CA LEU A 114 8.12 -5.84 -9.92
C LEU A 114 7.88 -7.20 -9.24
N THR A 115 7.23 -8.10 -9.98
CA THR A 115 7.11 -9.52 -9.58
C THR A 115 8.46 -10.21 -9.70
N ASP A 116 8.63 -11.40 -9.10
CA ASP A 116 9.88 -12.16 -9.18
C ASP A 116 10.40 -12.29 -10.64
N ALA A 117 9.49 -12.61 -11.57
CA ALA A 117 9.85 -12.74 -12.99
C ALA A 117 10.25 -11.41 -13.66
N ARG A 118 9.66 -10.29 -13.21
CA ARG A 118 10.01 -8.96 -13.71
C ARG A 118 11.35 -8.50 -13.13
N ILE A 119 11.62 -8.80 -11.86
CA ILE A 119 12.93 -8.54 -11.24
C ILE A 119 14.03 -9.28 -12.00
N ASP A 120 13.82 -10.57 -12.30
CA ASP A 120 14.77 -11.34 -13.11
C ASP A 120 15.01 -10.69 -14.48
N ALA A 121 13.96 -10.21 -15.14
CA ALA A 121 14.07 -9.56 -16.44
C ALA A 121 14.76 -8.18 -16.35
N VAL A 122 14.49 -7.40 -15.32
CA VAL A 122 15.19 -6.13 -15.04
C VAL A 122 16.69 -6.39 -14.85
N ILE A 123 17.05 -7.41 -14.05
CA ILE A 123 18.46 -7.79 -13.89
C ILE A 123 19.05 -8.25 -15.21
N ASP A 124 18.34 -9.07 -15.99
CA ASP A 124 18.80 -9.53 -17.31
C ASP A 124 19.11 -8.37 -18.27
N ALA A 125 18.30 -7.28 -18.24
CA ALA A 125 18.49 -6.12 -19.09
C ALA A 125 19.86 -5.47 -18.88
N GLY A 126 20.31 -5.29 -17.64
CA GLY A 126 21.60 -4.66 -17.32
C GLY A 126 22.78 -5.62 -17.20
N TYR A 127 22.54 -6.94 -17.15
CA TYR A 127 23.51 -7.91 -16.68
C TYR A 127 24.79 -8.00 -17.53
N ASP A 128 24.67 -7.91 -18.85
CA ASP A 128 25.84 -7.98 -19.76
C ASP A 128 26.76 -6.77 -19.53
N ASN A 129 26.21 -5.57 -19.31
CA ASN A 129 26.96 -4.37 -18.98
C ASN A 129 27.64 -4.49 -17.60
N LEU A 130 26.91 -5.00 -16.60
CA LEU A 130 27.47 -5.23 -15.26
C LEU A 130 28.66 -6.20 -15.32
N LYS A 131 28.54 -7.29 -16.05
CA LYS A 131 29.65 -8.25 -16.26
C LYS A 131 30.83 -7.66 -17.01
N ALA A 132 30.56 -6.75 -17.94
CA ALA A 132 31.61 -6.01 -18.64
C ALA A 132 32.22 -4.87 -17.78
N LYS A 133 31.76 -4.68 -16.55
CA LYS A 133 32.10 -3.60 -15.62
C LYS A 133 31.71 -2.20 -16.11
N ASN A 134 30.73 -2.13 -17.02
CA ASN A 134 30.05 -0.90 -17.39
C ASN A 134 28.86 -0.68 -16.44
N TYR A 135 29.18 -0.43 -15.16
CA TYR A 135 28.19 -0.49 -14.09
C TYR A 135 27.07 0.54 -14.25
N ALA A 136 27.40 1.77 -14.61
CA ALA A 136 26.42 2.82 -14.79
C ALA A 136 25.42 2.52 -15.92
N ASP A 137 25.93 2.06 -17.07
CA ASP A 137 25.07 1.68 -18.21
C ASP A 137 24.18 0.48 -17.83
N GLY A 138 24.71 -0.50 -17.08
CA GLY A 138 23.93 -1.62 -16.58
C GLY A 138 22.76 -1.19 -15.70
N ILE A 139 23.01 -0.31 -14.73
CA ILE A 139 21.96 0.25 -13.86
C ILE A 139 20.96 1.07 -14.68
N LEU A 140 21.39 1.88 -15.65
CA LEU A 140 20.47 2.64 -16.50
C LEU A 140 19.54 1.74 -17.32
N GLU A 141 20.01 0.64 -17.83
CA GLU A 141 19.18 -0.34 -18.53
C GLU A 141 18.16 -0.99 -17.56
N MET A 142 18.59 -1.30 -16.34
CA MET A 142 17.70 -1.82 -15.30
C MET A 142 16.60 -0.80 -14.91
N LEU A 143 16.95 0.47 -14.76
CA LEU A 143 15.98 1.55 -14.47
C LEU A 143 14.99 1.74 -15.64
N ASN A 144 15.46 1.67 -16.89
CA ASN A 144 14.60 1.80 -18.06
C ASN A 144 13.63 0.61 -18.20
N GLU A 145 14.10 -0.60 -17.94
CA GLU A 145 13.24 -1.80 -17.94
C GLU A 145 12.21 -1.75 -16.79
N THR A 146 12.62 -1.23 -15.62
CA THR A 146 11.70 -0.99 -14.51
C THR A 146 10.59 -0.03 -14.92
N GLU A 147 10.92 1.10 -15.56
CA GLU A 147 9.93 2.05 -16.04
C GLU A 147 8.93 1.40 -17.01
N SER A 148 9.42 0.58 -17.94
CA SER A 148 8.55 -0.16 -18.85
C SER A 148 7.53 -1.02 -18.10
N TYR A 149 7.94 -1.68 -17.01
CA TYR A 149 7.00 -2.44 -16.17
C TYR A 149 6.07 -1.57 -15.33
N LEU A 150 6.49 -0.39 -14.95
CA LEU A 150 5.62 0.57 -14.27
C LEU A 150 4.52 1.07 -15.23
N GLU A 151 4.87 1.36 -16.50
CA GLU A 151 3.92 1.72 -17.55
C GLU A 151 2.93 0.59 -17.86
N ASP A 152 3.40 -0.64 -17.93
CA ASP A 152 2.56 -1.83 -18.09
C ASP A 152 1.57 -2.04 -16.94
N GLY A 153 1.90 -1.50 -15.77
CA GLY A 153 1.09 -1.62 -14.56
C GLY A 153 1.23 -2.97 -13.84
N ILE A 154 0.44 -3.11 -12.78
CA ILE A 154 0.42 -4.33 -11.95
C ILE A 154 -0.29 -5.45 -12.71
N PRO A 155 0.33 -6.64 -12.86
CA PRO A 155 -0.32 -7.78 -13.51
C PRO A 155 -1.64 -8.15 -12.82
N SER A 156 -2.67 -8.46 -13.60
CA SER A 156 -4.02 -8.72 -13.08
C SER A 156 -4.13 -9.95 -12.18
N ASP A 157 -3.17 -10.86 -12.30
CA ASP A 157 -3.06 -12.12 -11.54
C ASP A 157 -1.98 -12.07 -10.45
N GLN A 158 -1.42 -10.88 -10.18
CA GLN A 158 -0.37 -10.66 -9.19
C GLN A 158 -0.84 -11.07 -7.79
N TYR A 159 0.06 -11.71 -7.05
CA TYR A 159 -0.09 -12.01 -5.63
C TYR A 159 1.26 -11.94 -4.90
N ASN A 160 1.22 -11.52 -3.64
CA ASN A 160 2.39 -11.57 -2.78
C ASN A 160 2.42 -12.92 -2.05
N TYR A 161 3.58 -13.54 -2.05
CA TYR A 161 3.86 -14.78 -1.33
C TYR A 161 4.94 -14.50 -0.27
N ASP A 162 4.53 -14.53 0.97
CA ASP A 162 5.43 -14.39 2.11
C ASP A 162 6.22 -15.70 2.28
N THR A 163 7.53 -15.61 2.11
CA THR A 163 8.43 -16.78 2.12
C THR A 163 8.62 -17.35 3.51
N GLU A 164 8.47 -16.55 4.57
CA GLU A 164 8.63 -16.97 5.97
C GLU A 164 7.39 -17.70 6.50
N THR A 165 6.22 -17.14 6.21
CA THR A 165 4.94 -17.66 6.73
C THR A 165 4.17 -18.54 5.75
N GLY A 166 4.57 -18.56 4.46
CA GLY A 166 3.86 -19.25 3.39
C GLY A 166 2.51 -18.61 3.03
N LYS A 167 2.24 -17.39 3.51
CA LYS A 167 0.96 -16.71 3.32
C LYS A 167 0.86 -16.09 1.93
N ILE A 168 -0.26 -16.33 1.26
CA ILE A 168 -0.60 -15.69 -0.01
C ILE A 168 -1.57 -14.54 0.26
N SER A 169 -1.24 -13.34 -0.26
CA SER A 169 -2.12 -12.18 -0.26
C SER A 169 -2.30 -11.64 -1.67
N ARG A 170 -3.56 -11.40 -2.06
CA ARG A 170 -3.90 -10.78 -3.34
C ARG A 170 -4.36 -9.36 -3.10
N TYR A 171 -3.78 -8.44 -3.85
CA TYR A 171 -4.26 -7.07 -3.84
C TYR A 171 -5.55 -6.96 -4.67
N ARG A 172 -6.61 -6.46 -4.04
CA ARG A 172 -7.85 -6.10 -4.71
C ARG A 172 -8.02 -4.60 -4.63
N SER A 173 -7.76 -3.90 -5.72
CA SER A 173 -8.17 -2.51 -5.85
C SER A 173 -9.69 -2.45 -6.11
N ILE A 174 -10.35 -1.50 -5.46
CA ILE A 174 -11.76 -1.21 -5.77
C ILE A 174 -11.78 -0.51 -7.13
N THR A 175 -12.39 -1.12 -8.12
CA THR A 175 -12.55 -0.51 -9.44
C THR A 175 -13.46 0.71 -9.34
N VAL A 176 -13.29 1.66 -10.27
CA VAL A 176 -14.15 2.87 -10.34
C VAL A 176 -15.63 2.48 -10.41
N TYR A 177 -15.95 1.41 -11.11
CA TYR A 177 -17.33 0.90 -11.22
C TYR A 177 -17.87 0.36 -9.89
N GLU A 178 -17.04 -0.36 -9.12
CA GLU A 178 -17.39 -0.84 -7.78
C GLU A 178 -17.58 0.32 -6.80
N ALA A 179 -16.72 1.34 -6.87
CA ALA A 179 -16.85 2.55 -6.05
C ALA A 179 -18.14 3.32 -6.38
N ILE A 180 -18.48 3.48 -7.66
CA ILE A 180 -19.74 4.09 -8.10
C ILE A 180 -20.92 3.24 -7.62
N GLY A 181 -20.87 1.93 -7.81
CA GLY A 181 -21.90 0.99 -7.33
C GLY A 181 -22.14 1.10 -5.83
N ALA A 182 -21.06 1.11 -5.05
CA ALA A 182 -21.13 1.29 -3.59
C ALA A 182 -21.73 2.64 -3.19
N ALA A 183 -21.34 3.72 -3.87
CA ALA A 183 -21.87 5.06 -3.64
C ALA A 183 -23.39 5.15 -3.94
N VAL A 184 -23.84 4.54 -5.05
CA VAL A 184 -25.27 4.48 -5.40
C VAL A 184 -26.06 3.71 -4.34
N ILE A 185 -25.57 2.54 -3.90
CA ILE A 185 -26.22 1.74 -2.85
C ILE A 185 -26.28 2.54 -1.54
N ALA A 186 -25.19 3.21 -1.15
CA ALA A 186 -25.15 4.03 0.06
C ALA A 186 -26.17 5.18 0.01
N LEU A 187 -26.30 5.85 -1.14
CA LEU A 187 -27.29 6.92 -1.33
C LEU A 187 -28.73 6.39 -1.28
N LEU A 188 -29.01 5.24 -1.87
CA LEU A 188 -30.34 4.62 -1.83
C LEU A 188 -30.71 4.20 -0.40
N CYS A 189 -29.79 3.55 0.30
CA CYS A 189 -30.02 3.13 1.68
C CYS A 189 -30.16 4.34 2.62
N GLY A 190 -29.25 5.31 2.55
CA GLY A 190 -29.26 6.52 3.36
C GLY A 190 -30.48 7.41 3.07
N GLY A 191 -30.78 7.63 1.79
CA GLY A 191 -31.97 8.37 1.35
C GLY A 191 -33.27 7.70 1.74
N GLY A 192 -33.36 6.38 1.57
CA GLY A 192 -34.51 5.57 2.00
C GLY A 192 -34.74 5.64 3.51
N PHE A 193 -33.67 5.49 4.29
CA PHE A 193 -33.73 5.64 5.75
C PHE A 193 -34.16 7.04 6.16
N ALA A 194 -33.55 8.09 5.58
CA ALA A 194 -33.94 9.49 5.86
C ALA A 194 -35.40 9.75 5.51
N ALA A 195 -35.89 9.26 4.35
CA ALA A 195 -37.30 9.40 3.95
C ALA A 195 -38.24 8.66 4.92
N ALA A 196 -37.88 7.47 5.40
CA ALA A 196 -38.66 6.73 6.38
C ALA A 196 -38.73 7.47 7.72
N VAL A 197 -37.60 7.99 8.19
CA VAL A 197 -37.52 8.78 9.43
C VAL A 197 -38.35 10.08 9.28
N LEU A 198 -38.14 10.86 8.22
CA LEU A 198 -38.92 12.09 7.99
C LEU A 198 -40.40 11.81 7.83
N GLY A 199 -40.77 10.69 7.18
CA GLY A 199 -42.14 10.22 7.04
C GLY A 199 -42.76 9.88 8.40
N SER A 200 -41.99 9.23 9.29
CA SER A 200 -42.44 8.88 10.67
C SER A 200 -42.63 10.11 11.55
N TYR A 201 -41.78 11.15 11.34
CA TYR A 201 -41.85 12.41 12.11
C TYR A 201 -42.79 13.46 11.47
N ARG A 202 -43.43 13.18 10.34
CA ARG A 202 -44.50 14.04 9.82
C ARG A 202 -45.63 14.04 10.83
N LEU A 203 -45.65 15.09 11.65
CA LEU A 203 -46.80 15.42 12.51
C LEU A 203 -48.06 15.42 11.61
N LYS A 204 -48.88 14.39 11.77
CA LYS A 204 -50.24 14.41 11.22
C LYS A 204 -50.92 15.63 11.80
N LYS A 205 -51.07 16.70 11.02
CA LYS A 205 -51.81 17.94 11.42
C LYS A 205 -53.32 17.68 11.63
N LYS A 206 -53.68 16.49 12.04
CA LYS A 206 -55.00 16.23 12.58
C LYS A 206 -54.88 16.23 14.09
N THR A 207 -55.50 17.19 14.70
CA THR A 207 -55.67 17.34 16.16
C THR A 207 -56.31 16.06 16.71
N TYR A 208 -55.49 15.02 16.93
CA TYR A 208 -55.94 13.86 17.68
C TYR A 208 -55.92 14.29 19.16
N ARG A 209 -57.10 14.73 19.64
CA ARG A 209 -57.32 14.84 21.07
C ARG A 209 -57.44 13.42 21.60
N TYR A 210 -56.41 12.95 22.29
CA TYR A 210 -56.48 11.70 23.02
C TYR A 210 -57.60 11.80 24.07
N PRO A 211 -58.64 10.97 23.99
CA PRO A 211 -59.77 11.05 24.95
C PRO A 211 -59.35 10.37 26.26
N TYR A 212 -58.57 11.08 27.06
CA TYR A 212 -58.04 10.57 28.33
C TYR A 212 -59.15 10.26 29.33
N GLU A 213 -60.32 10.92 29.26
CA GLU A 213 -61.46 10.67 30.13
C GLU A 213 -62.18 9.36 29.88
N SER A 214 -62.16 8.81 28.68
CA SER A 214 -62.82 7.55 28.33
C SER A 214 -61.93 6.32 28.38
N GLN A 215 -60.60 6.50 28.41
CA GLN A 215 -59.65 5.37 28.37
C GLN A 215 -58.81 5.22 29.63
N ALA A 216 -58.93 6.11 30.63
CA ALA A 216 -58.15 6.04 31.86
C ALA A 216 -58.89 5.30 32.99
N LYS A 217 -59.31 4.07 32.73
CA LYS A 217 -59.68 3.16 33.80
C LYS A 217 -58.65 2.05 33.92
N VAL A 218 -57.48 2.38 34.46
CA VAL A 218 -56.45 1.38 34.78
C VAL A 218 -56.60 1.05 36.27
N HIS A 219 -57.21 -0.04 36.59
CA HIS A 219 -57.19 -0.64 37.92
C HIS A 219 -56.04 -1.65 38.00
N PHE A 220 -54.91 -1.25 38.55
CA PHE A 220 -53.84 -2.15 38.92
C PHE A 220 -54.16 -2.73 40.31
N THR A 221 -54.56 -3.99 40.37
CA THR A 221 -54.72 -4.69 41.65
C THR A 221 -53.46 -5.37 42.14
N ARG A 222 -52.50 -5.69 41.23
CA ARG A 222 -51.18 -6.19 41.57
C ARG A 222 -50.28 -6.14 40.33
N ARG A 223 -49.04 -5.71 40.52
CA ARG A 223 -48.00 -5.71 39.47
C ARG A 223 -46.76 -6.40 40.04
N ASP A 224 -46.48 -7.62 39.59
CA ASP A 224 -45.28 -8.36 39.91
C ASP A 224 -44.49 -8.54 38.62
N ASP A 225 -43.32 -7.89 38.50
CA ASP A 225 -42.35 -8.10 37.41
C ASP A 225 -41.29 -9.09 37.91
N GLN A 226 -41.33 -10.34 37.49
CA GLN A 226 -40.27 -11.31 37.72
C GLN A 226 -39.43 -11.48 36.48
N PHE A 227 -38.18 -11.09 36.57
CA PHE A 227 -37.16 -11.39 35.55
C PHE A 227 -36.77 -12.86 35.67
N LEU A 228 -37.11 -13.69 34.69
CA LEU A 228 -36.96 -15.14 34.78
C LEU A 228 -35.61 -15.66 34.32
N HIS A 229 -35.04 -15.18 33.28
CA HIS A 229 -33.61 -15.25 33.00
C HIS A 229 -33.29 -14.85 31.54
N ARG A 230 -32.03 -14.48 31.29
CA ARG A 230 -31.51 -14.21 29.95
C ARG A 230 -30.54 -15.30 29.56
N SER A 231 -30.84 -16.08 28.53
CA SER A 231 -29.93 -17.05 27.94
C SER A 231 -29.24 -16.45 26.71
N ILE A 232 -27.89 -16.40 26.73
CA ILE A 232 -27.10 -16.03 25.56
C ILE A 232 -26.35 -17.27 25.11
N THR A 233 -26.69 -17.78 23.92
CA THR A 233 -25.99 -18.91 23.31
C THR A 233 -25.01 -18.36 22.28
N GLN A 234 -23.72 -18.51 22.55
CA GLN A 234 -22.68 -18.24 21.56
C GLN A 234 -22.27 -19.54 20.88
N ARG A 235 -22.45 -19.60 19.55
CA ARG A 235 -21.94 -20.70 18.73
C ARG A 235 -20.69 -20.19 17.99
N ARG A 236 -19.53 -20.76 18.32
CA ARG A 236 -18.29 -20.52 17.58
C ARG A 236 -18.38 -21.31 16.27
N ILE A 237 -18.32 -20.62 15.14
CA ILE A 237 -18.20 -21.23 13.82
C ILE A 237 -16.73 -21.58 13.62
N PRO A 238 -16.33 -22.86 13.45
CA PRO A 238 -14.97 -23.21 13.08
C PRO A 238 -14.66 -22.62 11.71
N ARG A 239 -13.53 -21.91 11.57
CA ARG A 239 -12.97 -21.58 10.26
C ARG A 239 -12.20 -22.79 9.79
N ASP A 240 -12.55 -23.29 8.62
CA ASP A 240 -11.72 -24.29 7.95
C ASP A 240 -10.36 -23.70 7.66
N PRO A 241 -9.26 -24.47 7.86
CA PRO A 241 -7.92 -24.02 7.48
C PRO A 241 -7.90 -23.82 5.96
N PRO A 242 -7.23 -22.78 5.44
CA PRO A 242 -7.09 -22.62 4.00
C PRO A 242 -6.33 -23.82 3.45
N SER A 243 -6.98 -24.56 2.55
CA SER A 243 -6.34 -25.63 1.81
C SER A 243 -5.26 -25.01 0.93
N GLY A 244 -4.03 -25.44 1.12
CA GLY A 244 -2.91 -25.12 0.27
C GLY A 244 -3.20 -25.57 -1.16
N GLY A 245 -3.61 -24.62 -2.01
CA GLY A 245 -3.77 -24.80 -3.45
C GLY A 245 -2.43 -24.61 -4.10
N GLY A 246 -1.88 -25.68 -4.64
CA GLY A 246 -0.66 -25.68 -5.41
C GLY A 246 -0.74 -24.86 -6.68
N GLY A 247 0.40 -24.37 -7.08
CA GLY A 247 0.88 -23.87 -8.35
C GLY A 247 -0.13 -23.68 -9.48
N GLY A 248 -0.51 -22.44 -9.70
CA GLY A 248 -1.01 -21.95 -10.98
C GLY A 248 -0.16 -20.75 -11.35
N GLY A 249 0.36 -20.73 -12.61
CA GLY A 249 1.25 -19.70 -13.09
C GLY A 249 0.60 -18.33 -13.11
N GLY A 250 0.60 -17.64 -11.99
CA GLY A 250 0.25 -16.25 -11.83
C GLY A 250 1.50 -15.44 -11.52
N SER A 251 1.44 -14.11 -11.75
CA SER A 251 2.54 -13.20 -11.47
C SER A 251 2.77 -13.10 -9.96
N ARG A 252 3.81 -13.77 -9.50
CA ARG A 252 4.19 -13.87 -8.10
C ARG A 252 5.17 -12.79 -7.74
N SER A 253 4.98 -12.17 -6.55
CA SER A 253 6.00 -11.39 -5.86
C SER A 253 6.33 -12.09 -4.54
N SER A 254 7.56 -12.53 -4.40
CA SER A 254 8.06 -13.07 -3.13
C SER A 254 8.31 -11.92 -2.19
N THR A 255 7.90 -12.09 -0.94
CA THR A 255 8.13 -11.10 0.11
C THR A 255 8.73 -11.77 1.34
N HIS A 256 9.58 -11.02 2.02
CA HIS A 256 10.20 -11.37 3.31
C HIS A 256 10.17 -10.15 4.21
N THR A 257 10.57 -10.32 5.47
CA THR A 257 10.55 -9.23 6.45
C THR A 257 12.00 -8.84 6.76
N SER A 258 12.32 -7.56 6.59
CA SER A 258 13.64 -7.01 6.94
C SER A 258 13.86 -6.94 8.46
N SER A 259 15.05 -6.58 8.87
CA SER A 259 15.41 -6.40 10.28
C SER A 259 14.59 -5.30 10.98
N SER A 260 14.09 -4.32 10.23
CA SER A 260 13.21 -3.26 10.71
C SER A 260 11.77 -3.71 10.95
N GLY A 261 11.38 -4.88 10.41
CA GLY A 261 10.00 -5.38 10.40
C GLY A 261 9.18 -4.93 9.18
N THR A 262 9.80 -4.25 8.22
CA THR A 262 9.17 -3.86 6.95
C THR A 262 9.14 -5.05 5.99
N SER A 263 8.09 -5.13 5.15
CA SER A 263 7.99 -6.18 4.13
C SER A 263 8.63 -5.72 2.83
N HIS A 264 9.62 -6.46 2.37
CA HIS A 264 10.30 -6.27 1.11
C HIS A 264 10.02 -7.41 0.13
N GLY A 265 10.15 -7.12 -1.15
CA GLY A 265 10.35 -8.10 -2.20
C GLY A 265 11.74 -7.89 -2.79
N GLY A 266 12.19 -8.79 -3.63
CA GLY A 266 13.48 -8.60 -4.25
C GLY A 266 13.98 -9.85 -4.96
N GLY A 267 15.09 -9.68 -5.63
CA GLY A 267 15.81 -10.75 -6.30
C GLY A 267 17.22 -10.31 -6.67
N GLY A 268 18.09 -11.25 -6.90
CA GLY A 268 19.47 -10.97 -7.21
C GLY A 268 20.15 -12.07 -8.02
N ARG A 269 21.32 -11.75 -8.54
CA ARG A 269 22.15 -12.66 -9.33
C ARG A 269 23.63 -12.37 -9.08
N SER A 270 24.46 -13.43 -9.10
CA SER A 270 25.92 -13.30 -9.05
C SER A 270 26.47 -12.60 -10.28
N LEU A 271 27.43 -11.70 -10.09
CA LEU A 271 28.15 -10.95 -11.12
C LEU A 271 29.29 -11.76 -11.77
#